data_7d440ac07c7f6d84da9886e481f8406e
#
_entry.id   7d440ac07c7f6d84da9886e481f8406e
#
_cell.length_a   1.000
_cell.length_b   1.000
_cell.length_c   1.000
_cell.angle_alpha   90.00
_cell.angle_beta   90.00
_cell.angle_gamma   90.00
#
_symmetry.space_group_name_H-M   'P 1'
#
loop_
_entity.id
_entity.type
_entity.pdbx_description
1 polymer ?
#
loop_
_entity_poly.entity_id
_entity_poly.type
_entity_poly.pdbx_seq_one_letter_code
_entity_poly.pdbx_strand_id
1 'polypeptide(L)'
;MTDIAGRRPTAPWQGLVLLIVALVAYWPAMHGTIVWDDEQHITKTAFRSLDGLRHIWFDVHATQQYYPLLHSAFWLEAQLFGDDTFGYHVVNVLLHVADAGLIVMLVRRLRIPGAWLAGFLFVLHPVHVESVAWISELKNTLSLLFYLGAAIVYQGFDEQRSKRDYWFALALFFCALMTKTVTATLPAALLVLCWWKRGRIEWKRDIVPLLPWFVIAAASGLFTAWVERTIIGAEGAEFNLDAIQRLLLAGRVIGFYLWKLVWPAELIFTYPRWTVSATDWMQWPIAIVPLVVLAVLYVMRSRTRAPLAAALIFVGSLFPVLGFVNVYPFRYSYVADHFQYLASIPLIVAAAAALTALGDRHRGVRWRSALAGVTAALVFWLGVRTWKQAHD
;
A
#
# COMPACT_ATOMS: atom_id res chain seq x y z
N MET A 1 3.61 33.92 12.25
CA MET A 1 2.50 32.97 12.39
C MET A 1 1.35 33.51 11.58
N THR A 2 1.32 33.26 10.28
CA THR A 2 0.24 33.68 9.39
C THR A 2 -0.74 32.53 9.27
N ASP A 3 -1.92 32.79 9.76
CA ASP A 3 -3.13 32.01 9.73
C ASP A 3 -3.37 31.35 8.36
N ILE A 4 -3.48 30.01 8.36
CA ILE A 4 -3.85 29.24 7.16
C ILE A 4 -5.36 29.39 7.04
N ALA A 5 -5.78 30.55 6.47
CA ALA A 5 -7.16 30.94 6.32
C ALA A 5 -8.00 29.89 5.61
N GLY A 6 -9.10 29.48 6.23
CA GLY A 6 -10.25 28.87 5.59
C GLY A 6 -10.48 27.38 5.76
N ARG A 7 -9.79 26.67 6.65
CA ARG A 7 -10.10 25.25 6.93
C ARG A 7 -10.83 25.10 8.25
N ARG A 8 -12.05 24.59 8.19
CA ARG A 8 -12.75 24.14 9.41
C ARG A 8 -11.81 23.17 10.15
N PRO A 9 -11.59 23.35 11.46
CA PRO A 9 -10.82 22.40 12.26
C PRO A 9 -11.40 21.00 12.04
N THR A 10 -10.56 19.98 12.01
CA THR A 10 -11.03 18.59 11.99
C THR A 10 -11.83 18.40 13.26
N ALA A 11 -13.10 18.11 13.12
CA ALA A 11 -13.87 17.68 14.25
C ALA A 11 -13.30 16.31 14.68
N PRO A 12 -12.83 16.13 15.92
CA PRO A 12 -12.21 14.90 16.40
C PRO A 12 -13.11 13.67 16.25
N TRP A 13 -14.43 13.89 16.13
CA TRP A 13 -15.41 12.83 15.93
C TRP A 13 -15.23 12.06 14.63
N GLN A 14 -14.64 12.67 13.55
CA GLN A 14 -14.43 11.97 12.27
C GLN A 14 -13.40 10.84 12.41
N GLY A 15 -12.34 11.07 13.20
CA GLY A 15 -11.37 10.02 13.53
C GLY A 15 -11.98 8.90 14.38
N LEU A 16 -12.85 9.29 15.35
CA LEU A 16 -13.57 8.31 16.16
C LEU A 16 -14.53 7.46 15.30
N VAL A 17 -15.28 8.10 14.38
CA VAL A 17 -16.15 7.34 13.45
C VAL A 17 -15.32 6.40 12.56
N LEU A 18 -14.18 6.85 12.05
CA LEU A 18 -13.28 6.00 11.25
C LEU A 18 -12.83 4.77 12.05
N LEU A 19 -12.44 4.95 13.31
CA LEU A 19 -12.08 3.85 14.20
C LEU A 19 -13.27 2.89 14.43
N ILE A 20 -14.43 3.40 14.77
CA ILE A 20 -15.61 2.59 15.05
C ILE A 20 -16.02 1.76 13.83
N VAL A 21 -16.08 2.35 12.63
CA VAL A 21 -16.48 1.63 11.42
C VAL A 21 -15.44 0.57 11.04
N ALA A 22 -14.14 0.81 11.28
CA ALA A 22 -13.10 -0.18 11.08
C ALA A 22 -13.25 -1.36 12.04
N LEU A 23 -13.41 -1.09 13.34
CA LEU A 23 -13.62 -2.13 14.35
C LEU A 23 -14.85 -2.98 14.05
N VAL A 24 -15.95 -2.36 13.58
CA VAL A 24 -17.16 -3.08 13.18
C VAL A 24 -16.91 -3.91 11.92
N ALA A 25 -16.28 -3.34 10.88
CA ALA A 25 -16.06 -4.03 9.61
C ALA A 25 -15.10 -5.23 9.73
N TYR A 26 -14.10 -5.13 10.61
CA TYR A 26 -13.11 -6.18 10.86
C TYR A 26 -13.39 -7.02 12.12
N TRP A 27 -14.54 -6.83 12.76
CA TRP A 27 -14.92 -7.60 13.95
C TRP A 27 -14.82 -9.12 13.77
N PRO A 28 -15.26 -9.71 12.64
CA PRO A 28 -15.10 -11.15 12.42
C PRO A 28 -13.64 -11.59 12.40
N ALA A 29 -12.77 -10.84 11.70
CA ALA A 29 -11.35 -11.16 11.60
C ALA A 29 -10.62 -11.15 12.96
N MET A 30 -11.04 -10.29 13.91
CA MET A 30 -10.43 -10.24 15.25
C MET A 30 -10.60 -11.54 16.03
N HIS A 31 -11.55 -12.40 15.65
CA HIS A 31 -11.80 -13.71 16.25
C HIS A 31 -11.29 -14.84 15.36
N GLY A 32 -10.48 -14.52 14.38
CA GLY A 32 -9.84 -15.47 13.47
C GLY A 32 -8.75 -16.30 14.17
N THR A 33 -8.42 -17.42 13.54
CA THR A 33 -7.30 -18.28 13.94
C THR A 33 -6.08 -18.03 13.06
N ILE A 34 -4.96 -18.66 13.41
CA ILE A 34 -3.73 -18.63 12.59
C ILE A 34 -3.99 -19.23 11.22
N VAL A 35 -3.41 -18.61 10.18
CA VAL A 35 -3.56 -19.00 8.78
C VAL A 35 -2.18 -19.10 8.12
N TRP A 36 -1.96 -20.14 7.32
CA TRP A 36 -0.78 -20.32 6.47
C TRP A 36 0.55 -20.23 7.24
N ASP A 37 1.33 -19.15 7.03
CA ASP A 37 2.66 -18.96 7.63
C ASP A 37 2.64 -18.23 8.99
N ASP A 38 1.46 -17.91 9.54
CA ASP A 38 1.34 -17.29 10.86
C ASP A 38 2.03 -18.09 11.96
N GLU A 39 1.95 -19.43 11.90
CA GLU A 39 2.69 -20.31 12.83
C GLU A 39 4.18 -20.01 12.87
N GLN A 40 4.76 -19.67 11.72
CA GLN A 40 6.20 -19.39 11.62
C GLN A 40 6.57 -18.05 12.24
N HIS A 41 5.63 -17.11 12.28
CA HIS A 41 5.84 -15.77 12.82
C HIS A 41 5.50 -15.69 14.31
N ILE A 42 4.35 -16.27 14.73
CA ILE A 42 3.80 -16.12 16.08
C ILE A 42 4.31 -17.20 17.04
N THR A 43 4.33 -18.46 16.61
CA THR A 43 4.47 -19.60 17.51
C THR A 43 5.90 -20.06 17.71
N LYS A 44 6.88 -19.56 16.97
CA LYS A 44 8.30 -19.90 17.20
C LYS A 44 8.76 -19.39 18.57
N THR A 45 8.58 -20.23 19.59
CA THR A 45 9.00 -19.97 20.98
C THR A 45 10.48 -19.61 21.09
N ALA A 46 11.32 -20.11 20.17
CA ALA A 46 12.74 -19.79 20.13
C ALA A 46 13.01 -18.28 19.95
N PHE A 47 12.11 -17.56 19.29
CA PHE A 47 12.28 -16.11 19.06
C PHE A 47 11.66 -15.23 20.15
N ARG A 48 10.93 -15.79 21.12
CA ARG A 48 10.28 -15.03 22.20
C ARG A 48 11.24 -14.54 23.29
N SER A 49 12.52 -14.97 23.29
CA SER A 49 13.56 -14.53 24.21
C SER A 49 14.31 -13.29 23.70
N LEU A 50 15.10 -12.64 24.56
CA LEU A 50 16.03 -11.57 24.16
C LEU A 50 17.11 -12.08 23.19
N ASP A 51 17.54 -13.32 23.35
CA ASP A 51 18.48 -13.95 22.41
C ASP A 51 17.81 -14.18 21.05
N GLY A 52 16.54 -14.58 21.05
CA GLY A 52 15.71 -14.65 19.84
C GLY A 52 15.61 -13.33 19.12
N LEU A 53 15.40 -12.22 19.84
CA LEU A 53 15.41 -10.87 19.28
C LEU A 53 16.77 -10.52 18.65
N ARG A 54 17.88 -10.93 19.27
CA ARG A 54 19.22 -10.77 18.69
C ARG A 54 19.38 -11.57 17.39
N HIS A 55 18.89 -12.83 17.33
CA HIS A 55 18.91 -13.62 16.10
C HIS A 55 18.08 -12.97 14.98
N ILE A 56 16.92 -12.40 15.29
CA ILE A 56 16.10 -11.65 14.32
C ILE A 56 16.90 -10.52 13.63
N TRP A 57 17.80 -9.84 14.36
CA TRP A 57 18.57 -8.73 13.81
C TRP A 57 19.88 -9.12 13.14
N PHE A 58 20.52 -10.20 13.54
CA PHE A 58 21.90 -10.52 13.13
C PHE A 58 22.03 -11.85 12.39
N ASP A 59 20.97 -12.62 12.25
CA ASP A 59 20.97 -13.87 11.49
C ASP A 59 19.94 -13.81 10.34
N VAL A 60 20.43 -13.74 9.11
CA VAL A 60 19.57 -13.65 7.90
C VAL A 60 18.72 -14.90 7.70
N HIS A 61 19.13 -16.04 8.28
CA HIS A 61 18.41 -17.32 8.20
C HIS A 61 17.44 -17.56 9.36
N ALA A 62 17.37 -16.64 10.34
CA ALA A 62 16.51 -16.79 11.51
C ALA A 62 15.02 -16.84 11.13
N THR A 63 14.62 -16.02 10.18
CA THR A 63 13.23 -15.85 9.75
C THR A 63 13.07 -16.16 8.26
N GLN A 64 11.84 -16.46 7.84
CA GLN A 64 11.54 -16.78 6.43
C GLN A 64 11.95 -15.65 5.47
N GLN A 65 11.71 -14.41 5.86
CA GLN A 65 12.14 -13.20 5.15
C GLN A 65 12.90 -12.30 6.14
N TYR A 66 13.97 -11.65 5.69
CA TYR A 66 14.74 -10.77 6.55
C TYR A 66 14.07 -9.40 6.68
N TYR A 67 13.16 -9.30 7.63
CA TYR A 67 12.47 -8.06 8.02
C TYR A 67 12.58 -7.85 9.53
N PRO A 68 13.74 -7.42 10.05
CA PRO A 68 14.02 -7.41 11.49
C PRO A 68 13.06 -6.53 12.29
N LEU A 69 12.58 -5.42 11.75
CA LEU A 69 11.62 -4.56 12.45
C LEU A 69 10.23 -5.21 12.53
N LEU A 70 9.79 -5.88 11.46
CA LEU A 70 8.55 -6.67 11.48
C LEU A 70 8.59 -7.75 12.56
N HIS A 71 9.66 -8.56 12.55
CA HIS A 71 9.80 -9.65 13.52
C HIS A 71 10.02 -9.14 14.96
N SER A 72 10.57 -7.92 15.13
CA SER A 72 10.60 -7.25 16.44
C SER A 72 9.21 -6.84 16.90
N ALA A 73 8.31 -6.44 15.98
CA ALA A 73 6.91 -6.18 16.33
C ALA A 73 6.21 -7.48 16.77
N PHE A 74 6.36 -8.59 16.04
CA PHE A 74 5.86 -9.89 16.47
C PHE A 74 6.46 -10.36 17.79
N TRP A 75 7.74 -10.09 18.03
CA TRP A 75 8.36 -10.36 19.32
C TRP A 75 7.66 -9.61 20.46
N LEU A 76 7.36 -8.32 20.25
CA LEU A 76 6.64 -7.52 21.23
C LEU A 76 5.22 -8.01 21.45
N GLU A 77 4.49 -8.32 20.37
CA GLU A 77 3.13 -8.88 20.44
C GLU A 77 3.12 -10.21 21.19
N ALA A 78 4.11 -11.07 20.95
CA ALA A 78 4.23 -12.34 21.68
C ALA A 78 4.49 -12.16 23.18
N GLN A 79 5.20 -11.07 23.59
CA GLN A 79 5.35 -10.74 25.01
C GLN A 79 4.03 -10.25 25.64
N LEU A 80 3.18 -9.57 24.86
CA LEU A 80 1.94 -8.96 25.34
C LEU A 80 0.76 -9.94 25.33
N PHE A 81 0.66 -10.76 24.29
CA PHE A 81 -0.54 -11.56 24.00
C PHE A 81 -0.27 -13.08 24.07
N GLY A 82 1.00 -13.51 24.06
CA GLY A 82 1.35 -14.93 24.04
C GLY A 82 0.81 -15.60 22.76
N ASP A 83 -0.07 -16.58 22.92
CA ASP A 83 -0.71 -17.32 21.83
C ASP A 83 -2.15 -16.84 21.53
N ASP A 84 -2.62 -15.76 22.18
CA ASP A 84 -3.94 -15.20 21.93
C ASP A 84 -3.94 -14.38 20.64
N THR A 85 -4.51 -14.95 19.56
CA THR A 85 -4.58 -14.34 18.24
C THR A 85 -5.39 -13.06 18.20
N PHE A 86 -6.33 -12.85 19.12
CA PHE A 86 -7.16 -11.64 19.18
C PHE A 86 -6.31 -10.37 19.28
N GLY A 87 -5.27 -10.39 20.13
CA GLY A 87 -4.38 -9.24 20.30
C GLY A 87 -3.65 -8.85 19.00
N TYR A 88 -3.14 -9.83 18.25
CA TYR A 88 -2.46 -9.62 16.96
C TYR A 88 -3.39 -9.02 15.91
N HIS A 89 -4.61 -9.54 15.78
CA HIS A 89 -5.61 -8.99 14.87
C HIS A 89 -5.99 -7.55 15.24
N VAL A 90 -6.18 -7.26 16.53
CA VAL A 90 -6.48 -5.89 17.00
C VAL A 90 -5.38 -4.92 16.63
N VAL A 91 -4.10 -5.30 16.78
CA VAL A 91 -2.97 -4.45 16.36
C VAL A 91 -3.01 -4.16 14.87
N ASN A 92 -3.25 -5.18 14.02
CA ASN A 92 -3.38 -4.98 12.57
C ASN A 92 -4.51 -4.01 12.22
N VAL A 93 -5.68 -4.14 12.84
CA VAL A 93 -6.82 -3.22 12.60
C VAL A 93 -6.48 -1.80 13.06
N LEU A 94 -5.85 -1.63 14.22
CA LEU A 94 -5.45 -0.31 14.72
C LEU A 94 -4.39 0.35 13.82
N LEU A 95 -3.43 -0.41 13.31
CA LEU A 95 -2.46 0.08 12.33
C LEU A 95 -3.14 0.49 11.03
N HIS A 96 -4.10 -0.28 10.52
CA HIS A 96 -4.87 0.06 9.33
C HIS A 96 -5.67 1.37 9.50
N VAL A 97 -6.25 1.60 10.68
CA VAL A 97 -6.90 2.88 11.04
C VAL A 97 -5.89 4.01 11.10
N ALA A 98 -4.71 3.77 11.67
CA ALA A 98 -3.64 4.76 11.72
C ALA A 98 -3.15 5.13 10.30
N ASP A 99 -3.00 4.15 9.41
CA ASP A 99 -2.67 4.35 8.00
C ASP A 99 -3.70 5.25 7.30
N ALA A 100 -4.99 4.97 7.49
CA ALA A 100 -6.06 5.81 6.96
C ALA A 100 -5.99 7.24 7.53
N GLY A 101 -5.67 7.40 8.80
CA GLY A 101 -5.42 8.69 9.43
C GLY A 101 -4.25 9.44 8.79
N LEU A 102 -3.14 8.73 8.49
CA LEU A 102 -1.99 9.30 7.78
C LEU A 102 -2.33 9.65 6.33
N ILE A 103 -3.14 8.84 5.64
CA ILE A 103 -3.66 9.16 4.30
C ILE A 103 -4.46 10.47 4.36
N VAL A 104 -5.40 10.60 5.31
CA VAL A 104 -6.17 11.84 5.51
C VAL A 104 -5.22 13.03 5.73
N MET A 105 -4.20 12.87 6.57
CA MET A 105 -3.22 13.93 6.87
C MET A 105 -2.41 14.31 5.62
N LEU A 106 -1.90 13.34 4.87
CA LEU A 106 -1.14 13.56 3.64
C LEU A 106 -1.98 14.25 2.56
N VAL A 107 -3.20 13.76 2.31
CA VAL A 107 -4.15 14.31 1.33
C VAL A 107 -4.51 15.76 1.66
N ARG A 108 -4.74 16.07 2.94
CA ARG A 108 -4.96 17.44 3.42
C ARG A 108 -3.74 18.33 3.22
N ARG A 109 -2.55 17.82 3.54
CA ARG A 109 -1.30 18.56 3.34
C ARG A 109 -1.04 18.86 1.86
N LEU A 110 -1.35 17.91 0.99
CA LEU A 110 -1.29 18.07 -0.47
C LEU A 110 -2.42 18.94 -1.04
N ARG A 111 -3.38 19.39 -0.21
CA ARG A 111 -4.54 20.19 -0.58
C ARG A 111 -5.45 19.52 -1.60
N ILE A 112 -5.53 18.20 -1.57
CA ILE A 112 -6.43 17.40 -2.40
C ILE A 112 -7.80 17.37 -1.72
N PRO A 113 -8.92 17.59 -2.45
CA PRO A 113 -10.26 17.50 -1.88
C PRO A 113 -10.61 16.05 -1.52
N GLY A 114 -11.55 15.85 -0.58
CA GLY A 114 -12.06 14.52 -0.24
C GLY A 114 -11.17 13.70 0.70
N ALA A 115 -10.32 14.35 1.52
CA ALA A 115 -9.37 13.64 2.39
C ALA A 115 -10.04 12.60 3.31
N TRP A 116 -11.13 12.95 3.99
CA TRP A 116 -11.85 12.00 4.84
C TRP A 116 -12.53 10.88 4.04
N LEU A 117 -13.08 11.23 2.88
CA LEU A 117 -13.64 10.22 1.99
C LEU A 117 -12.57 9.20 1.54
N ALA A 118 -11.35 9.67 1.23
CA ALA A 118 -10.23 8.79 0.92
C ALA A 118 -9.89 7.86 2.10
N GLY A 119 -9.88 8.36 3.34
CA GLY A 119 -9.67 7.55 4.54
C GLY A 119 -10.76 6.49 4.73
N PHE A 120 -12.04 6.86 4.59
CA PHE A 120 -13.14 5.90 4.69
C PHE A 120 -13.14 4.85 3.57
N LEU A 121 -12.87 5.26 2.33
CA LEU A 121 -12.74 4.33 1.21
C LEU A 121 -11.58 3.36 1.44
N PHE A 122 -10.44 3.84 1.95
CA PHE A 122 -9.30 2.98 2.25
C PHE A 122 -9.61 1.98 3.36
N VAL A 123 -10.17 2.42 4.48
CA VAL A 123 -10.47 1.53 5.62
C VAL A 123 -11.50 0.47 5.27
N LEU A 124 -12.50 0.83 4.46
CA LEU A 124 -13.63 -0.04 4.18
C LEU A 124 -13.53 -0.76 2.82
N HIS A 125 -12.38 -0.71 2.14
CA HIS A 125 -12.23 -1.39 0.86
C HIS A 125 -11.96 -2.89 1.05
N PRO A 126 -12.77 -3.80 0.50
CA PRO A 126 -12.62 -5.24 0.74
C PRO A 126 -11.27 -5.84 0.31
N VAL A 127 -10.59 -5.24 -0.68
CA VAL A 127 -9.26 -5.70 -1.13
C VAL A 127 -8.17 -5.57 -0.06
N HIS A 128 -8.44 -4.85 1.03
CA HIS A 128 -7.49 -4.70 2.13
C HIS A 128 -7.68 -5.76 3.22
N VAL A 129 -8.76 -6.56 3.15
CA VAL A 129 -9.08 -7.55 4.19
C VAL A 129 -7.94 -8.53 4.38
N GLU A 130 -7.36 -9.07 3.31
CA GLU A 130 -6.23 -9.98 3.41
C GLU A 130 -5.03 -9.34 4.15
N SER A 131 -4.73 -8.06 3.87
CA SER A 131 -3.64 -7.33 4.54
C SER A 131 -3.91 -7.03 6.02
N VAL A 132 -5.17 -7.02 6.47
CA VAL A 132 -5.56 -6.60 7.82
C VAL A 132 -5.98 -7.80 8.67
N ALA A 133 -6.66 -8.77 8.06
CA ALA A 133 -7.16 -9.96 8.74
C ALA A 133 -6.08 -11.04 8.91
N TRP A 134 -5.15 -11.16 7.96
CA TRP A 134 -4.05 -12.12 8.05
C TRP A 134 -2.94 -11.56 8.94
N ILE A 135 -2.63 -12.25 10.03
CA ILE A 135 -1.67 -11.77 11.05
C ILE A 135 -0.29 -11.51 10.44
N SER A 136 0.22 -12.41 9.60
CA SER A 136 1.53 -12.27 8.95
C SER A 136 1.62 -11.03 8.04
N GLU A 137 0.50 -10.49 7.59
CA GLU A 137 0.47 -9.25 6.80
C GLU A 137 0.55 -7.96 7.66
N LEU A 138 0.84 -8.06 8.95
CA LEU A 138 1.38 -6.96 9.76
C LEU A 138 2.50 -6.22 9.01
N LYS A 139 3.24 -6.94 8.16
CA LYS A 139 4.24 -6.35 7.26
C LYS A 139 3.67 -5.26 6.35
N ASN A 140 2.40 -5.36 5.92
CA ASN A 140 1.74 -4.33 5.11
C ASN A 140 1.33 -3.12 5.93
N THR A 141 0.59 -3.34 7.03
CA THR A 141 0.06 -2.27 7.86
C THR A 141 1.18 -1.49 8.53
N LEU A 142 2.15 -2.17 9.15
CA LEU A 142 3.27 -1.52 9.83
C LEU A 142 4.21 -0.80 8.83
N SER A 143 4.52 -1.40 7.68
CA SER A 143 5.38 -0.74 6.70
C SER A 143 4.73 0.49 6.08
N LEU A 144 3.41 0.47 5.86
CA LEU A 144 2.68 1.61 5.34
C LEU A 144 2.65 2.78 6.34
N LEU A 145 2.52 2.49 7.64
CA LEU A 145 2.63 3.52 8.69
C LEU A 145 3.94 4.32 8.54
N PHE A 146 5.06 3.62 8.44
CA PHE A 146 6.37 4.26 8.26
C PHE A 146 6.53 4.93 6.91
N TYR A 147 6.02 4.33 5.83
CA TYR A 147 6.04 4.90 4.47
C TYR A 147 5.29 6.24 4.40
N LEU A 148 4.07 6.27 4.91
CA LEU A 148 3.25 7.49 4.93
C LEU A 148 3.84 8.54 5.88
N GLY A 149 4.34 8.11 7.04
CA GLY A 149 5.06 8.97 7.97
C GLY A 149 6.27 9.64 7.30
N ALA A 150 7.10 8.84 6.61
CA ALA A 150 8.24 9.35 5.86
C ALA A 150 7.82 10.34 4.75
N ALA A 151 6.75 10.02 4.00
CA ALA A 151 6.23 10.89 2.95
C ALA A 151 5.74 12.23 3.52
N ILE A 152 5.02 12.23 4.65
CA ILE A 152 4.50 13.44 5.30
C ILE A 152 5.66 14.32 5.81
N VAL A 153 6.65 13.72 6.46
CA VAL A 153 7.81 14.46 6.97
C VAL A 153 8.68 14.99 5.82
N TYR A 154 8.88 14.19 4.76
CA TYR A 154 9.60 14.64 3.57
C TYR A 154 8.91 15.82 2.88
N GLN A 155 7.57 15.89 2.86
CA GLN A 155 6.87 17.07 2.38
C GLN A 155 7.22 18.34 3.22
N GLY A 156 7.45 18.18 4.53
CA GLY A 156 7.98 19.26 5.37
C GLY A 156 9.37 19.69 4.96
N PHE A 157 10.25 18.73 4.72
CA PHE A 157 11.57 19.02 4.19
C PHE A 157 11.50 19.71 2.82
N ASP A 158 10.65 19.26 1.91
CA ASP A 158 10.52 19.89 0.58
C ASP A 158 10.07 21.37 0.66
N GLU A 159 9.23 21.70 1.65
CA GLU A 159 8.73 23.06 1.88
C GLU A 159 9.74 23.96 2.60
N GLN A 160 10.37 23.46 3.67
CA GLN A 160 11.17 24.27 4.62
C GLN A 160 12.69 24.02 4.53
N ARG A 161 13.12 22.98 3.83
CA ARG A 161 14.52 22.53 3.73
C ARG A 161 15.19 22.26 5.08
N SER A 162 14.39 21.84 6.07
CA SER A 162 14.85 21.46 7.40
C SER A 162 15.68 20.17 7.35
N LYS A 163 16.95 20.24 7.74
CA LYS A 163 17.80 19.03 7.84
C LYS A 163 17.24 18.00 8.83
N ARG A 164 16.60 18.46 9.89
CA ARG A 164 15.96 17.58 10.89
C ARG A 164 14.85 16.74 10.22
N ASP A 165 13.99 17.38 9.45
CA ASP A 165 12.90 16.69 8.77
C ASP A 165 13.43 15.71 7.72
N TYR A 166 14.53 16.07 7.02
CA TYR A 166 15.18 15.16 6.09
C TYR A 166 15.64 13.86 6.73
N TRP A 167 16.41 13.97 7.82
CA TRP A 167 16.97 12.81 8.52
C TRP A 167 15.89 11.99 9.22
N PHE A 168 14.85 12.64 9.75
CA PHE A 168 13.73 11.94 10.37
C PHE A 168 12.90 11.19 9.32
N ALA A 169 12.63 11.80 8.15
CA ALA A 169 11.96 11.13 7.04
C ALA A 169 12.78 9.92 6.53
N LEU A 170 14.12 10.08 6.42
CA LEU A 170 15.01 8.99 6.01
C LEU A 170 15.02 7.84 7.04
N ALA A 171 14.99 8.14 8.33
CA ALA A 171 14.89 7.14 9.38
C ALA A 171 13.57 6.36 9.31
N LEU A 172 12.44 7.05 9.10
CA LEU A 172 11.14 6.41 8.89
C LEU A 172 11.12 5.54 7.62
N PHE A 173 11.75 6.00 6.54
CA PHE A 173 11.90 5.21 5.33
C PHE A 173 12.73 3.93 5.57
N PHE A 174 13.81 4.04 6.34
CA PHE A 174 14.60 2.87 6.72
C PHE A 174 13.78 1.88 7.57
N CYS A 175 12.97 2.36 8.51
CA CYS A 175 12.04 1.52 9.26
C CYS A 175 11.03 0.83 8.33
N ALA A 176 10.51 1.54 7.32
CA ALA A 176 9.62 0.94 6.34
C ALA A 176 10.28 -0.22 5.57
N LEU A 177 11.53 -0.04 5.12
CA LEU A 177 12.32 -1.06 4.44
C LEU A 177 12.62 -2.28 5.34
N MET A 178 12.89 -2.04 6.62
CA MET A 178 13.12 -3.11 7.61
C MET A 178 11.83 -3.86 7.99
N THR A 179 10.69 -3.40 7.50
CA THR A 179 9.37 -4.04 7.67
C THR A 179 8.91 -4.73 6.38
N LYS A 180 9.03 -4.10 5.21
CA LYS A 180 8.68 -4.69 3.90
C LYS A 180 9.35 -3.94 2.76
N THR A 181 10.06 -4.65 1.89
CA THR A 181 10.88 -4.05 0.81
C THR A 181 10.06 -3.35 -0.28
N VAL A 182 8.75 -3.63 -0.44
CA VAL A 182 7.90 -2.90 -1.39
C VAL A 182 7.93 -1.38 -1.16
N THR A 183 8.24 -0.95 0.06
CA THR A 183 8.40 0.46 0.43
C THR A 183 9.62 1.13 -0.21
N ALA A 184 10.54 0.38 -0.83
CA ALA A 184 11.64 0.90 -1.66
C ALA A 184 11.17 1.79 -2.82
N THR A 185 9.88 1.73 -3.16
CA THR A 185 9.24 2.58 -4.17
C THR A 185 9.03 4.03 -3.73
N LEU A 186 9.20 4.35 -2.43
CA LEU A 186 8.94 5.68 -1.86
C LEU A 186 9.71 6.83 -2.56
N PRO A 187 11.02 6.75 -2.80
CA PRO A 187 11.72 7.87 -3.45
C PRO A 187 11.18 8.18 -4.84
N ALA A 188 10.77 7.17 -5.61
CA ALA A 188 10.11 7.38 -6.90
C ALA A 188 8.73 8.03 -6.74
N ALA A 189 7.93 7.60 -5.77
CA ALA A 189 6.64 8.21 -5.47
C ALA A 189 6.78 9.68 -5.04
N LEU A 190 7.78 10.00 -4.20
CA LEU A 190 8.09 11.38 -3.80
C LEU A 190 8.50 12.24 -5.00
N LEU A 191 9.28 11.69 -5.94
CA LEU A 191 9.67 12.40 -7.15
C LEU A 191 8.46 12.70 -8.05
N VAL A 192 7.53 11.74 -8.19
CA VAL A 192 6.26 11.93 -8.90
C VAL A 192 5.40 12.98 -8.21
N LEU A 193 5.32 13.00 -6.88
CA LEU A 193 4.60 14.03 -6.12
C LEU A 193 5.24 15.43 -6.33
N CYS A 194 6.57 15.52 -6.33
CA CYS A 194 7.28 16.77 -6.64
C CYS A 194 6.95 17.28 -8.05
N TRP A 195 6.99 16.40 -9.04
CA TRP A 195 6.60 16.72 -10.40
C TRP A 195 5.13 17.14 -10.51
N TRP A 196 4.23 16.42 -9.87
CA TRP A 196 2.80 16.75 -9.87
C TRP A 196 2.53 18.13 -9.30
N LYS A 197 3.14 18.48 -8.16
CA LYS A 197 2.98 19.79 -7.51
C LYS A 197 3.53 20.94 -8.36
N ARG A 198 4.72 20.79 -8.93
CA ARG A 198 5.46 21.87 -9.57
C ARG A 198 5.42 21.86 -11.12
N GLY A 199 5.06 20.71 -11.72
CA GLY A 199 5.04 20.52 -13.18
C GLY A 199 6.40 20.28 -13.81
N ARG A 200 7.48 20.34 -13.03
CA ARG A 200 8.86 20.06 -13.43
C ARG A 200 9.63 19.40 -12.30
N ILE A 201 10.71 18.72 -12.64
CA ILE A 201 11.69 18.16 -11.71
C ILE A 201 12.95 19.01 -11.79
N GLU A 202 13.44 19.46 -10.67
CA GLU A 202 14.68 20.23 -10.56
C GLU A 202 15.78 19.35 -9.96
N TRP A 203 16.92 19.24 -10.69
CA TRP A 203 18.00 18.33 -10.29
C TRP A 203 18.47 18.53 -8.85
N LYS A 204 18.89 19.75 -8.52
CA LYS A 204 19.44 20.08 -7.20
C LYS A 204 18.40 20.01 -6.08
N ARG A 205 17.15 20.31 -6.41
CA ARG A 205 16.07 20.40 -5.43
C ARG A 205 15.40 19.06 -5.16
N ASP A 206 15.15 18.28 -6.21
CA ASP A 206 14.28 17.11 -6.14
C ASP A 206 15.06 15.80 -6.24
N ILE A 207 16.06 15.74 -7.15
CA ILE A 207 16.80 14.49 -7.40
C ILE A 207 17.92 14.33 -6.37
N VAL A 208 18.79 15.34 -6.19
CA VAL A 208 19.96 15.23 -5.31
C VAL A 208 19.60 14.78 -3.86
N PRO A 209 18.55 15.32 -3.21
CA PRO A 209 18.17 14.85 -1.88
C PRO A 209 17.63 13.41 -1.86
N LEU A 210 17.08 12.91 -2.97
CA LEU A 210 16.56 11.56 -3.08
C LEU A 210 17.60 10.53 -3.53
N LEU A 211 18.80 10.93 -3.99
CA LEU A 211 19.85 10.00 -4.40
C LEU A 211 20.22 9.01 -3.29
N PRO A 212 20.44 9.42 -2.02
CA PRO A 212 20.72 8.47 -0.95
C PRO A 212 19.56 7.49 -0.72
N TRP A 213 18.31 7.95 -0.88
CA TRP A 213 17.14 7.11 -0.74
C TRP A 213 17.06 6.06 -1.86
N PHE A 214 17.36 6.43 -3.10
CA PHE A 214 17.44 5.49 -4.22
C PHE A 214 18.55 4.45 -4.02
N VAL A 215 19.70 4.84 -3.47
CA VAL A 215 20.80 3.91 -3.17
C VAL A 215 20.36 2.90 -2.10
N ILE A 216 19.75 3.37 -1.02
CA ILE A 216 19.24 2.51 0.06
C ILE A 216 18.12 1.59 -0.47
N ALA A 217 17.18 2.14 -1.27
CA ALA A 217 16.12 1.38 -1.91
C ALA A 217 16.66 0.26 -2.83
N ALA A 218 17.63 0.60 -3.68
CA ALA A 218 18.26 -0.37 -4.58
C ALA A 218 19.01 -1.46 -3.80
N ALA A 219 19.78 -1.09 -2.78
CA ALA A 219 20.48 -2.03 -1.92
C ALA A 219 19.51 -3.00 -1.22
N SER A 220 18.43 -2.47 -0.63
CA SER A 220 17.38 -3.28 0.00
C SER A 220 16.66 -4.19 -1.00
N GLY A 221 16.32 -3.67 -2.18
CA GLY A 221 15.67 -4.46 -3.23
C GLY A 221 16.55 -5.59 -3.76
N LEU A 222 17.84 -5.32 -4.00
CA LEU A 222 18.81 -6.34 -4.44
C LEU A 222 19.04 -7.39 -3.35
N PHE A 223 19.15 -6.96 -2.08
CA PHE A 223 19.27 -7.87 -0.95
C PHE A 223 18.05 -8.78 -0.84
N THR A 224 16.84 -8.22 -0.91
CA THR A 224 15.61 -9.03 -0.88
C THR A 224 15.53 -9.99 -2.07
N ALA A 225 15.87 -9.56 -3.28
CA ALA A 225 15.90 -10.43 -4.45
C ALA A 225 16.93 -11.59 -4.28
N TRP A 226 18.04 -11.31 -3.63
CA TRP A 226 19.02 -12.36 -3.29
C TRP A 226 18.45 -13.34 -2.24
N VAL A 227 17.81 -12.85 -1.16
CA VAL A 227 17.16 -13.70 -0.15
C VAL A 227 16.06 -14.56 -0.78
N GLU A 228 15.18 -13.96 -1.57
CA GLU A 228 14.10 -14.67 -2.28
C GLU A 228 14.62 -15.81 -3.16
N ARG A 229 15.74 -15.55 -3.86
CA ARG A 229 16.33 -16.53 -4.76
C ARG A 229 17.10 -17.63 -4.01
N THR A 230 18.00 -17.24 -3.09
CA THR A 230 18.98 -18.18 -2.51
C THR A 230 18.52 -18.85 -1.23
N ILE A 231 17.66 -18.19 -0.44
CA ILE A 231 17.21 -18.69 0.86
C ILE A 231 15.78 -19.26 0.75
N ILE A 232 14.87 -18.53 0.10
CA ILE A 232 13.46 -18.93 -0.01
C ILE A 232 13.23 -19.87 -1.19
N GLY A 233 14.06 -19.78 -2.26
CA GLY A 233 14.01 -20.67 -3.40
C GLY A 233 13.04 -20.20 -4.51
N ALA A 234 12.96 -18.89 -4.75
CA ALA A 234 12.22 -18.33 -5.90
C ALA A 234 12.97 -18.53 -7.22
N GLU A 235 13.38 -19.77 -7.48
CA GLU A 235 14.06 -20.18 -8.71
C GLU A 235 13.58 -21.57 -9.20
N GLY A 236 13.87 -21.89 -10.46
CA GLY A 236 13.40 -23.11 -11.10
C GLY A 236 12.59 -22.85 -12.37
N ALA A 237 12.15 -23.91 -13.04
CA ALA A 237 11.43 -23.83 -14.31
C ALA A 237 10.13 -23.02 -14.22
N GLU A 238 9.48 -23.04 -13.09
CA GLU A 238 8.22 -22.32 -12.81
C GLU A 238 8.38 -20.80 -12.77
N PHE A 239 9.60 -20.29 -12.56
CA PHE A 239 9.90 -18.85 -12.56
C PHE A 239 10.50 -18.36 -13.88
N ASN A 240 10.64 -19.25 -14.86
CA ASN A 240 11.39 -18.99 -16.10
C ASN A 240 10.47 -18.36 -17.15
N LEU A 241 10.19 -17.07 -17.02
CA LEU A 241 9.46 -16.29 -18.00
C LEU A 241 10.45 -15.51 -18.89
N ASP A 242 10.22 -15.53 -20.21
CA ASP A 242 10.95 -14.68 -21.14
C ASP A 242 10.52 -13.20 -21.03
N ALA A 243 11.24 -12.29 -21.69
CA ALA A 243 10.98 -10.85 -21.61
C ALA A 243 9.57 -10.46 -22.09
N ILE A 244 9.04 -11.13 -23.11
CA ILE A 244 7.70 -10.87 -23.66
C ILE A 244 6.64 -11.36 -22.65
N GLN A 245 6.81 -12.55 -22.12
CA GLN A 245 5.93 -13.11 -21.10
C GLN A 245 5.88 -12.20 -19.86
N ARG A 246 7.02 -11.63 -19.42
CA ARG A 246 7.06 -10.67 -18.29
C ARG A 246 6.28 -9.38 -18.60
N LEU A 247 6.36 -8.87 -19.82
CA LEU A 247 5.58 -7.69 -20.23
C LEU A 247 4.07 -8.00 -20.28
N LEU A 248 3.68 -9.16 -20.83
CA LEU A 248 2.29 -9.61 -20.85
C LEU A 248 1.74 -9.78 -19.42
N LEU A 249 2.54 -10.42 -18.56
CA LEU A 249 2.20 -10.59 -17.14
C LEU A 249 2.01 -9.24 -16.45
N ALA A 250 2.95 -8.31 -16.61
CA ALA A 250 2.89 -6.99 -15.98
C ALA A 250 1.60 -6.25 -16.35
N GLY A 251 1.24 -6.23 -17.63
CA GLY A 251 -0.01 -5.60 -18.07
C GLY A 251 -1.25 -6.28 -17.50
N ARG A 252 -1.26 -7.62 -17.45
CA ARG A 252 -2.36 -8.39 -16.87
C ARG A 252 -2.49 -8.15 -15.36
N VAL A 253 -1.40 -8.08 -14.63
CA VAL A 253 -1.37 -7.77 -13.19
C VAL A 253 -1.94 -6.37 -12.92
N ILE A 254 -1.52 -5.35 -13.70
CA ILE A 254 -2.06 -3.99 -13.58
C ILE A 254 -3.58 -3.98 -13.82
N GLY A 255 -4.03 -4.65 -14.89
CA GLY A 255 -5.46 -4.75 -15.21
C GLY A 255 -6.25 -5.46 -14.11
N PHE A 256 -5.71 -6.54 -13.55
CA PHE A 256 -6.32 -7.29 -12.45
C PHE A 256 -6.55 -6.40 -11.22
N TYR A 257 -5.52 -5.69 -10.76
CA TYR A 257 -5.66 -4.84 -9.58
C TYR A 257 -6.56 -3.64 -9.81
N LEU A 258 -6.53 -3.03 -11.00
CA LEU A 258 -7.51 -1.98 -11.36
C LEU A 258 -8.94 -2.51 -11.30
N TRP A 259 -9.18 -3.73 -11.82
CA TRP A 259 -10.49 -4.36 -11.78
C TRP A 259 -10.94 -4.63 -10.34
N LYS A 260 -10.08 -5.21 -9.50
CA LYS A 260 -10.41 -5.52 -8.10
C LYS A 260 -10.67 -4.25 -7.26
N LEU A 261 -10.02 -3.13 -7.57
CA LEU A 261 -10.32 -1.84 -6.92
C LEU A 261 -11.69 -1.27 -7.34
N VAL A 262 -12.14 -1.51 -8.57
CA VAL A 262 -13.45 -1.03 -9.03
C VAL A 262 -14.55 -2.00 -8.65
N TRP A 263 -14.29 -3.30 -8.75
CA TRP A 263 -15.22 -4.38 -8.50
C TRP A 263 -14.62 -5.43 -7.56
N PRO A 264 -14.67 -5.22 -6.23
CA PRO A 264 -14.08 -6.11 -5.23
C PRO A 264 -14.97 -7.32 -4.97
N ALA A 265 -15.10 -8.18 -5.97
CA ALA A 265 -15.81 -9.45 -5.89
C ALA A 265 -14.85 -10.62 -6.09
N GLU A 266 -15.21 -11.78 -5.53
CA GLU A 266 -14.41 -13.01 -5.64
C GLU A 266 -12.96 -12.78 -5.18
N LEU A 267 -12.81 -12.17 -4.00
CA LEU A 267 -11.52 -12.03 -3.35
C LEU A 267 -11.21 -13.37 -2.68
N ILE A 268 -10.10 -13.98 -3.08
CA ILE A 268 -9.70 -15.31 -2.61
C ILE A 268 -8.21 -15.30 -2.20
N PHE A 269 -7.89 -16.08 -1.19
CA PHE A 269 -6.55 -16.12 -0.61
C PHE A 269 -5.46 -16.50 -1.63
N THR A 270 -5.71 -17.48 -2.51
CA THR A 270 -4.79 -17.85 -3.57
C THR A 270 -5.53 -17.90 -4.91
N TYR A 271 -5.19 -16.97 -5.80
CA TYR A 271 -5.75 -16.93 -7.15
C TYR A 271 -5.15 -18.04 -8.03
N PRO A 272 -5.91 -18.61 -8.98
CA PRO A 272 -5.38 -19.55 -9.94
C PRO A 272 -4.18 -18.96 -10.68
N ARG A 273 -3.09 -19.71 -10.78
CA ARG A 273 -1.91 -19.27 -11.49
C ARG A 273 -2.17 -19.20 -13.00
N TRP A 274 -1.87 -18.08 -13.58
CA TRP A 274 -2.13 -17.84 -15.01
C TRP A 274 -1.08 -18.53 -15.87
N THR A 275 -1.53 -19.06 -17.02
CA THR A 275 -0.62 -19.42 -18.12
C THR A 275 -0.30 -18.15 -18.91
N VAL A 276 0.97 -17.82 -19.05
CA VAL A 276 1.44 -16.67 -19.82
C VAL A 276 2.11 -17.16 -21.10
N SER A 277 1.54 -16.82 -22.26
CA SER A 277 2.03 -17.26 -23.56
C SER A 277 2.09 -16.11 -24.56
N ALA A 278 3.24 -15.87 -25.16
CA ALA A 278 3.42 -14.88 -26.22
C ALA A 278 2.68 -15.26 -27.52
N THR A 279 2.40 -16.55 -27.72
CA THR A 279 1.68 -17.05 -28.89
C THR A 279 0.16 -16.92 -28.77
N ASP A 280 -0.37 -16.71 -27.57
CA ASP A 280 -1.78 -16.45 -27.35
C ASP A 280 -2.09 -14.97 -27.58
N TRP A 281 -2.60 -14.67 -28.77
CA TRP A 281 -2.93 -13.30 -29.18
C TRP A 281 -3.98 -12.63 -28.31
N MET A 282 -4.83 -13.37 -27.60
CA MET A 282 -5.85 -12.84 -26.70
C MET A 282 -5.27 -12.19 -25.45
N GLN A 283 -4.02 -12.50 -25.08
CA GLN A 283 -3.34 -11.90 -23.93
C GLN A 283 -2.77 -10.51 -24.23
N TRP A 284 -2.50 -10.20 -25.49
CA TRP A 284 -1.90 -8.93 -25.89
C TRP A 284 -2.78 -7.69 -25.63
N PRO A 285 -4.09 -7.69 -25.93
CA PRO A 285 -4.94 -6.56 -25.60
C PRO A 285 -4.92 -6.21 -24.10
N ILE A 286 -4.95 -7.22 -23.24
CA ILE A 286 -4.93 -7.03 -21.77
C ILE A 286 -3.64 -6.34 -21.31
N ALA A 287 -2.50 -6.68 -21.92
CA ALA A 287 -1.22 -6.08 -21.62
C ALA A 287 -1.06 -4.67 -22.24
N ILE A 288 -1.65 -4.42 -23.39
CA ILE A 288 -1.53 -3.14 -24.10
C ILE A 288 -2.41 -2.06 -23.50
N VAL A 289 -3.62 -2.39 -23.02
CA VAL A 289 -4.57 -1.42 -22.47
C VAL A 289 -3.97 -0.54 -21.37
N PRO A 290 -3.27 -1.04 -20.34
CA PRO A 290 -2.63 -0.18 -19.34
C PRO A 290 -1.60 0.78 -19.94
N LEU A 291 -0.84 0.35 -20.95
CA LEU A 291 0.13 1.20 -21.64
C LEU A 291 -0.56 2.32 -22.42
N VAL A 292 -1.65 2.01 -23.13
CA VAL A 292 -2.45 3.00 -23.85
C VAL A 292 -3.05 4.00 -22.87
N VAL A 293 -3.59 3.54 -21.74
CA VAL A 293 -4.11 4.43 -20.69
C VAL A 293 -3.02 5.37 -20.19
N LEU A 294 -1.83 4.86 -19.87
CA LEU A 294 -0.70 5.70 -19.45
C LEU A 294 -0.28 6.71 -20.54
N ALA A 295 -0.26 6.30 -21.81
CA ALA A 295 0.04 7.20 -22.94
C ALA A 295 -1.01 8.30 -23.08
N VAL A 296 -2.31 7.98 -22.97
CA VAL A 296 -3.40 8.98 -22.98
C VAL A 296 -3.25 9.95 -21.80
N LEU A 297 -3.02 9.43 -20.59
CA LEU A 297 -2.81 10.28 -19.41
C LEU A 297 -1.57 11.17 -19.56
N TYR A 298 -0.51 10.65 -20.20
CA TYR A 298 0.69 11.43 -20.50
C TYR A 298 0.40 12.57 -21.49
N VAL A 299 -0.37 12.34 -22.53
CA VAL A 299 -0.80 13.40 -23.46
C VAL A 299 -1.67 14.44 -22.72
N MET A 300 -2.57 13.99 -21.85
CA MET A 300 -3.46 14.87 -21.09
C MET A 300 -2.75 15.66 -19.98
N ARG A 301 -1.49 15.38 -19.66
CA ARG A 301 -0.74 16.01 -18.53
C ARG A 301 -0.62 17.54 -18.64
N SER A 302 -0.73 18.10 -19.86
CA SER A 302 -0.76 19.54 -20.07
C SER A 302 -2.02 20.21 -19.52
N ARG A 303 -3.15 19.48 -19.46
CA ARG A 303 -4.42 19.94 -18.89
C ARG A 303 -4.53 19.62 -17.40
N THR A 304 -4.16 18.39 -17.01
CA THR A 304 -4.15 17.93 -15.62
C THR A 304 -3.12 16.83 -15.42
N ARG A 305 -2.29 16.98 -14.40
CA ARG A 305 -1.22 16.02 -14.06
C ARG A 305 -1.65 14.98 -13.05
N ALA A 306 -2.75 15.24 -12.31
CA ALA A 306 -3.16 14.40 -11.19
C ALA A 306 -3.46 12.94 -11.57
N PRO A 307 -4.22 12.64 -12.66
CA PRO A 307 -4.47 11.26 -13.05
C PRO A 307 -3.20 10.49 -13.43
N LEU A 308 -2.28 11.15 -14.14
CA LEU A 308 -1.00 10.52 -14.50
C LEU A 308 -0.15 10.27 -13.25
N ALA A 309 -0.08 11.23 -12.31
CA ALA A 309 0.66 11.06 -11.07
C ALA A 309 0.10 9.87 -10.25
N ALA A 310 -1.21 9.76 -10.13
CA ALA A 310 -1.86 8.64 -9.45
C ALA A 310 -1.54 7.30 -10.12
N ALA A 311 -1.62 7.24 -11.46
CA ALA A 311 -1.30 6.04 -12.23
C ALA A 311 0.18 5.65 -12.11
N LEU A 312 1.11 6.61 -12.16
CA LEU A 312 2.54 6.35 -12.02
C LEU A 312 2.90 5.84 -10.62
N ILE A 313 2.30 6.39 -9.56
CA ILE A 313 2.52 5.90 -8.19
C ILE A 313 1.91 4.51 -8.03
N PHE A 314 0.70 4.26 -8.55
CA PHE A 314 0.06 2.95 -8.52
C PHE A 314 0.94 1.88 -9.20
N VAL A 315 1.32 2.09 -10.47
CA VAL A 315 2.14 1.13 -11.23
C VAL A 315 3.53 1.00 -10.64
N GLY A 316 4.14 2.12 -10.21
CA GLY A 316 5.45 2.13 -9.56
C GLY A 316 5.46 1.37 -8.24
N SER A 317 4.40 1.46 -7.45
CA SER A 317 4.27 0.70 -6.20
C SER A 317 4.05 -0.79 -6.41
N LEU A 318 3.45 -1.20 -7.54
CA LEU A 318 3.31 -2.61 -7.93
C LEU A 318 4.57 -3.19 -8.56
N PHE A 319 5.59 -2.38 -8.90
CA PHE A 319 6.76 -2.82 -9.65
C PHE A 319 7.39 -4.11 -9.12
N PRO A 320 7.57 -4.34 -7.80
CA PRO A 320 8.17 -5.57 -7.28
C PRO A 320 7.37 -6.84 -7.62
N VAL A 321 6.06 -6.70 -7.86
CA VAL A 321 5.14 -7.83 -8.11
C VAL A 321 4.58 -7.85 -9.54
N LEU A 322 5.12 -7.02 -10.44
CA LEU A 322 4.72 -7.03 -11.87
C LEU A 322 5.30 -8.20 -12.68
N GLY A 323 6.14 -9.03 -12.08
CA GLY A 323 6.74 -10.19 -12.78
C GLY A 323 8.13 -9.93 -13.37
N PHE A 324 8.72 -8.73 -13.18
CA PHE A 324 10.10 -8.46 -13.60
C PHE A 324 11.13 -9.07 -12.65
N VAL A 325 10.78 -9.22 -11.39
CA VAL A 325 11.56 -9.91 -10.36
C VAL A 325 10.77 -11.14 -9.92
N ASN A 326 11.46 -12.27 -9.73
CA ASN A 326 10.83 -13.45 -9.19
C ASN A 326 10.64 -13.29 -7.68
N VAL A 327 9.43 -13.55 -7.20
CA VAL A 327 9.09 -13.64 -5.78
C VAL A 327 8.46 -15.00 -5.51
N TYR A 328 8.71 -15.57 -4.35
CA TYR A 328 8.29 -16.95 -4.03
C TYR A 328 6.78 -17.20 -4.23
N PRO A 329 5.86 -16.28 -3.89
CA PRO A 329 4.43 -16.46 -4.12
C PRO A 329 4.05 -16.76 -5.59
N PHE A 330 4.88 -16.37 -6.57
CA PHE A 330 4.63 -16.66 -8.00
C PHE A 330 4.62 -18.15 -8.34
N ARG A 331 5.08 -18.98 -7.44
CA ARG A 331 4.92 -20.43 -7.53
C ARG A 331 3.44 -20.83 -7.51
N TYR A 332 2.63 -20.12 -6.76
CA TYR A 332 1.21 -20.42 -6.54
C TYR A 332 0.30 -19.49 -7.36
N SER A 333 0.57 -18.20 -7.34
CA SER A 333 -0.19 -17.17 -8.03
C SER A 333 0.65 -15.96 -8.36
N TYR A 334 0.40 -15.31 -9.50
CA TYR A 334 1.03 -14.05 -9.87
C TYR A 334 0.41 -12.83 -9.19
N VAL A 335 -0.73 -12.99 -8.52
CA VAL A 335 -1.46 -11.92 -7.87
C VAL A 335 -1.97 -12.37 -6.49
N ALA A 336 -2.03 -11.44 -5.56
CA ALA A 336 -2.63 -11.58 -4.24
C ALA A 336 -3.20 -10.23 -3.80
N ASP A 337 -4.31 -10.22 -3.06
CA ASP A 337 -4.96 -8.95 -2.70
C ASP A 337 -4.07 -8.07 -1.83
N HIS A 338 -3.26 -8.66 -0.96
CA HIS A 338 -2.32 -7.93 -0.12
C HIS A 338 -1.19 -7.22 -0.89
N PHE A 339 -0.89 -7.56 -2.14
CA PHE A 339 0.13 -6.88 -2.94
C PHE A 339 -0.27 -5.45 -3.33
N GLN A 340 -1.57 -5.17 -3.44
CA GLN A 340 -2.05 -3.85 -3.83
C GLN A 340 -2.31 -2.90 -2.64
N TYR A 341 -2.07 -3.30 -1.40
CA TYR A 341 -2.38 -2.51 -0.21
C TYR A 341 -1.81 -1.08 -0.27
N LEU A 342 -0.51 -0.94 -0.48
CA LEU A 342 0.15 0.35 -0.67
C LEU A 342 -0.23 0.99 -2.02
N ALA A 343 -0.27 0.19 -3.09
CA ALA A 343 -0.48 0.69 -4.44
C ALA A 343 -1.89 1.28 -4.66
N SER A 344 -2.91 0.79 -3.96
CA SER A 344 -4.30 1.25 -4.06
C SER A 344 -4.50 2.73 -3.69
N ILE A 345 -3.66 3.26 -2.79
CA ILE A 345 -3.82 4.58 -2.17
C ILE A 345 -3.99 5.71 -3.20
N PRO A 346 -3.11 5.90 -4.21
CA PRO A 346 -3.24 7.02 -5.13
C PRO A 346 -4.53 6.96 -5.96
N LEU A 347 -5.04 5.76 -6.25
CA LEU A 347 -6.30 5.60 -7.00
C LEU A 347 -7.53 5.87 -6.11
N ILE A 348 -7.51 5.40 -4.87
CA ILE A 348 -8.55 5.71 -3.88
C ILE A 348 -8.61 7.23 -3.62
N VAL A 349 -7.45 7.88 -3.46
CA VAL A 349 -7.37 9.34 -3.30
C VAL A 349 -7.90 10.06 -4.54
N ALA A 350 -7.55 9.59 -5.74
CA ALA A 350 -8.05 10.18 -6.99
C ALA A 350 -9.56 10.04 -7.12
N ALA A 351 -10.14 8.88 -6.78
CA ALA A 351 -11.57 8.64 -6.76
C ALA A 351 -12.29 9.56 -5.75
N ALA A 352 -11.79 9.63 -4.54
CA ALA A 352 -12.34 10.52 -3.50
C ALA A 352 -12.29 12.00 -3.91
N ALA A 353 -11.17 12.41 -4.52
CA ALA A 353 -11.02 13.77 -5.02
C ALA A 353 -11.98 14.09 -6.16
N ALA A 354 -12.17 13.15 -7.10
CA ALA A 354 -13.10 13.29 -8.22
C ALA A 354 -14.55 13.41 -7.74
N LEU A 355 -14.99 12.52 -6.85
CA LEU A 355 -16.32 12.54 -6.25
C LEU A 355 -16.59 13.88 -5.53
N THR A 356 -15.64 14.33 -4.71
CA THR A 356 -15.77 15.60 -3.99
C THR A 356 -15.84 16.80 -4.96
N ALA A 357 -14.94 16.82 -5.98
CA ALA A 357 -14.93 17.91 -6.95
C ALA A 357 -16.21 17.95 -7.80
N LEU A 358 -16.80 16.78 -8.14
CA LEU A 358 -18.11 16.71 -8.81
C LEU A 358 -19.22 17.32 -7.96
N GLY A 359 -19.20 17.08 -6.65
CA GLY A 359 -20.15 17.67 -5.71
C GLY A 359 -20.03 19.20 -5.61
N ASP A 360 -18.81 19.72 -5.69
CA ASP A 360 -18.55 21.16 -5.59
C ASP A 360 -18.86 21.93 -6.89
N ARG A 361 -18.74 21.30 -8.05
CA ARG A 361 -19.03 21.91 -9.37
C ARG A 361 -20.51 22.23 -9.55
N HIS A 362 -21.39 21.40 -9.05
CA HIS A 362 -22.84 21.55 -9.19
C HIS A 362 -23.44 22.27 -7.98
N ARG A 363 -23.88 23.50 -8.14
CA ARG A 363 -24.42 24.35 -7.06
C ARG A 363 -25.83 23.96 -6.61
N GLY A 364 -26.52 23.08 -7.31
CA GLY A 364 -27.88 22.63 -6.96
C GLY A 364 -27.92 21.77 -5.70
N VAL A 365 -28.75 22.14 -4.72
CA VAL A 365 -28.89 21.40 -3.45
C VAL A 365 -29.28 19.94 -3.70
N ARG A 366 -30.22 19.69 -4.60
CA ARG A 366 -30.68 18.33 -4.95
C ARG A 366 -29.55 17.45 -5.49
N TRP A 367 -28.68 17.99 -6.36
CA TRP A 367 -27.53 17.26 -6.89
C TRP A 367 -26.52 16.89 -5.80
N ARG A 368 -26.19 17.86 -4.95
CA ARG A 368 -25.26 17.62 -3.83
C ARG A 368 -25.77 16.55 -2.87
N SER A 369 -27.07 16.62 -2.53
CA SER A 369 -27.70 15.60 -1.69
C SER A 369 -27.73 14.22 -2.35
N ALA A 370 -28.04 14.14 -3.64
CA ALA A 370 -28.03 12.88 -4.39
C ALA A 370 -26.60 12.27 -4.44
N LEU A 371 -25.59 13.07 -4.76
CA LEU A 371 -24.21 12.61 -4.80
C LEU A 371 -23.69 12.19 -3.41
N ALA A 372 -24.06 12.92 -2.36
CA ALA A 372 -23.75 12.55 -0.98
C ALA A 372 -24.41 11.21 -0.61
N GLY A 373 -25.68 11.02 -1.01
CA GLY A 373 -26.40 9.76 -0.81
C GLY A 373 -25.73 8.59 -1.53
N VAL A 374 -25.36 8.77 -2.80
CA VAL A 374 -24.63 7.73 -3.58
C VAL A 374 -23.26 7.41 -2.94
N THR A 375 -22.53 8.45 -2.51
CA THR A 375 -21.22 8.26 -1.84
C THR A 375 -21.38 7.51 -0.52
N ALA A 376 -22.39 7.87 0.28
CA ALA A 376 -22.69 7.17 1.53
C ALA A 376 -23.09 5.71 1.29
N ALA A 377 -23.92 5.46 0.27
CA ALA A 377 -24.31 4.10 -0.12
C ALA A 377 -23.11 3.27 -0.59
N LEU A 378 -22.18 3.87 -1.34
CA LEU A 378 -20.93 3.22 -1.76
C LEU A 378 -20.07 2.84 -0.53
N VAL A 379 -19.84 3.79 0.38
CA VAL A 379 -19.05 3.55 1.61
C VAL A 379 -19.71 2.46 2.47
N PHE A 380 -21.02 2.51 2.62
CA PHE A 380 -21.77 1.46 3.34
C PHE A 380 -21.65 0.10 2.67
N TRP A 381 -21.84 0.04 1.34
CA TRP A 381 -21.69 -1.20 0.58
C TRP A 381 -20.29 -1.80 0.71
N LEU A 382 -19.25 -0.98 0.60
CA LEU A 382 -17.87 -1.42 0.82
C LEU A 382 -17.69 -1.97 2.25
N GLY A 383 -18.23 -1.29 3.26
CA GLY A 383 -18.17 -1.75 4.65
C GLY A 383 -18.85 -3.12 4.86
N VAL A 384 -20.02 -3.32 4.24
CA VAL A 384 -20.71 -4.63 4.28
C VAL A 384 -19.90 -5.72 3.57
N ARG A 385 -19.28 -5.37 2.42
CA ARG A 385 -18.40 -6.30 1.68
C ARG A 385 -17.14 -6.65 2.49
N THR A 386 -16.53 -5.65 3.14
CA THR A 386 -15.38 -5.85 4.03
C THR A 386 -15.73 -6.75 5.21
N TRP A 387 -16.87 -6.50 5.86
CA TRP A 387 -17.32 -7.35 6.97
C TRP A 387 -17.55 -8.81 6.54
N LYS A 388 -18.17 -9.02 5.37
CA LYS A 388 -18.35 -10.37 4.81
C LYS A 388 -17.01 -11.02 4.51
N GLN A 389 -16.12 -10.33 3.82
CA GLN A 389 -14.80 -10.85 3.47
C GLN A 389 -13.93 -11.14 4.70
N ALA A 390 -14.09 -10.37 5.78
CA ALA A 390 -13.40 -10.58 7.05
C ALA A 390 -13.96 -11.77 7.86
N HIS A 391 -15.14 -12.27 7.49
CA HIS A 391 -15.77 -13.46 8.07
C HIS A 391 -15.35 -14.73 7.33
N ASP A 392 -15.15 -14.63 6.00
CA ASP A 392 -14.78 -15.77 5.11
C ASP A 392 -13.30 -16.12 5.27
#